data_90afac630612ca55c1281478b5c0fbbf
#
_entry.id   90afac630612ca55c1281478b5c0fbbf
#
_cell.length_a   1.000
_cell.length_b   1.000
_cell.length_c   1.000
_cell.angle_alpha   90.00
_cell.angle_beta   90.00
_cell.angle_gamma   90.00
#
_symmetry.space_group_name_H-M   'P 1'
#
loop_
_entity.id
_entity.type
_entity.pdbx_description
1 polymer ?
#
loop_
_entity_poly.entity_id
_entity_poly.type
_entity_poly.pdbx_seq_one_letter_code
_entity_poly.pdbx_strand_id
1 'polypeptide(L)'
;MTTYRYKGQTKDGTAVSGVIRAYDEFEAASRLRETVAVITRLEEVREKKENIFSRPIGLKIKEKELALICSQFAIILSAGMSIQHCVEMVAAQTRNRHIRQMLEKVAEEVGAGYSMAQSFENNAPYLPKTFIETVRAGEQSGTLEECFQRLHRYYDKSAKTKAKVVSTLTYPAMVIVVAIVVFIIIIAVAVPAFNDVFAEMDTQLPGITRVLLAISDFFVGWWWLLLLIAAGLGIAYMVARRSIRGRKAIAAWSLTKAPLHRLHSLSAAAQFAHSMATMLTAGLPVPKALDVTGNVISNYTFALAVQEVKQKVERGRTISESMGQIEYFPKMLTEMVGVGEQSGSLEETLDVIGEYFDNEVEVTTARLLSVLEPIITIALAVIVVVLLLAVYLPLFTLYGGM
;
A
#
# COMPACT_ATOMS: atom_id res chain seq x y z
N MET A 1 -28.78 21.39 4.28
CA MET A 1 -29.67 21.34 3.11
C MET A 1 -30.08 19.91 2.89
N THR A 2 -31.38 19.67 2.82
CA THR A 2 -31.97 18.32 2.64
C THR A 2 -32.29 18.10 1.17
N THR A 3 -32.18 16.87 0.68
CA THR A 3 -32.44 16.54 -0.73
C THR A 3 -33.86 15.99 -0.85
N TYR A 4 -34.66 16.58 -1.72
CA TYR A 4 -36.04 16.17 -1.97
C TYR A 4 -36.18 15.60 -3.37
N ARG A 5 -36.85 14.46 -3.51
CA ARG A 5 -37.23 13.88 -4.79
C ARG A 5 -38.66 14.29 -5.12
N TYR A 6 -38.86 14.84 -6.31
CA TYR A 6 -40.18 15.25 -6.77
C TYR A 6 -40.65 14.50 -8.00
N LYS A 7 -41.93 14.33 -8.12
CA LYS A 7 -42.64 13.99 -9.36
C LYS A 7 -43.73 15.01 -9.56
N GLY A 8 -43.89 15.49 -10.80
CA GLY A 8 -44.91 16.48 -11.12
C GLY A 8 -45.19 16.53 -12.60
N GLN A 9 -46.04 17.47 -13.00
CA GLN A 9 -46.37 17.74 -14.41
C GLN A 9 -46.10 19.20 -14.73
N THR A 10 -45.51 19.43 -15.90
CA THR A 10 -45.36 20.79 -16.45
C THR A 10 -46.71 21.34 -16.92
N LYS A 11 -46.77 22.63 -17.29
CA LYS A 11 -47.99 23.26 -17.81
C LYS A 11 -48.48 22.58 -19.10
N ASP A 12 -47.61 21.90 -19.82
CA ASP A 12 -47.91 21.18 -21.07
C ASP A 12 -48.34 19.70 -20.81
N GLY A 13 -48.59 19.32 -19.54
CA GLY A 13 -49.03 17.96 -19.20
C GLY A 13 -47.93 16.89 -19.16
N THR A 14 -46.67 17.25 -19.44
CA THR A 14 -45.55 16.28 -19.49
C THR A 14 -45.13 15.94 -18.06
N ALA A 15 -45.02 14.63 -17.75
CA ALA A 15 -44.55 14.15 -16.47
C ALA A 15 -43.04 14.41 -16.30
N VAL A 16 -42.66 15.10 -15.24
CA VAL A 16 -41.27 15.42 -14.88
C VAL A 16 -40.96 14.88 -13.51
N SER A 17 -39.77 14.28 -13.37
CA SER A 17 -39.26 13.82 -12.07
C SER A 17 -37.81 14.24 -11.92
N GLY A 18 -37.43 14.65 -10.72
CA GLY A 18 -36.05 15.09 -10.44
C GLY A 18 -35.76 15.15 -8.96
N VAL A 19 -34.61 15.75 -8.65
CA VAL A 19 -34.15 15.95 -7.28
C VAL A 19 -33.80 17.42 -7.08
N ILE A 20 -34.25 18.00 -5.96
CA ILE A 20 -33.96 19.39 -5.60
C ILE A 20 -33.37 19.44 -4.18
N ARG A 21 -32.41 20.34 -3.94
CA ARG A 21 -31.86 20.63 -2.60
C ARG A 21 -32.48 21.87 -2.05
N ALA A 22 -33.06 21.75 -0.85
CA ALA A 22 -33.67 22.87 -0.11
C ALA A 22 -33.43 22.70 1.39
N TYR A 23 -33.67 23.75 2.14
CA TYR A 23 -33.58 23.70 3.62
C TYR A 23 -34.77 22.97 4.26
N ASP A 24 -35.95 23.12 3.66
CA ASP A 24 -37.19 22.46 4.08
C ASP A 24 -38.08 22.13 2.87
N GLU A 25 -39.18 21.42 3.15
CA GLU A 25 -40.16 20.98 2.15
C GLU A 25 -40.86 22.16 1.49
N PHE A 26 -41.06 23.26 2.25
CA PHE A 26 -41.76 24.46 1.77
C PHE A 26 -40.89 25.21 0.73
N GLU A 27 -39.59 25.35 0.99
CA GLU A 27 -38.65 25.96 0.06
C GLU A 27 -38.53 25.10 -1.21
N ALA A 28 -38.47 23.77 -1.07
CA ALA A 28 -38.44 22.85 -2.19
C ALA A 28 -39.68 23.01 -3.08
N ALA A 29 -40.87 23.04 -2.47
CA ALA A 29 -42.14 23.24 -3.17
C ALA A 29 -42.23 24.63 -3.84
N SER A 30 -41.74 25.68 -3.19
CA SER A 30 -41.72 27.05 -3.72
C SER A 30 -40.84 27.14 -4.99
N ARG A 31 -39.63 26.62 -4.95
CA ARG A 31 -38.73 26.61 -6.10
C ARG A 31 -39.25 25.76 -7.26
N LEU A 32 -39.94 24.64 -6.95
CA LEU A 32 -40.52 23.77 -7.98
C LEU A 32 -41.73 24.37 -8.67
N ARG A 33 -42.49 25.25 -8.03
CA ARG A 33 -43.67 25.95 -8.64
C ARG A 33 -43.33 26.83 -9.82
N GLU A 34 -42.06 27.24 -9.95
CA GLU A 34 -41.58 28.01 -11.11
C GLU A 34 -41.51 27.15 -12.38
N THR A 35 -41.21 25.85 -12.21
CA THR A 35 -40.94 24.93 -13.34
C THR A 35 -41.96 23.80 -13.49
N VAL A 36 -42.69 23.45 -12.39
CA VAL A 36 -43.64 22.36 -12.34
C VAL A 36 -45.01 22.89 -11.93
N ALA A 37 -46.00 22.73 -12.80
CA ALA A 37 -47.36 23.24 -12.57
C ALA A 37 -48.11 22.51 -11.43
N VAL A 38 -47.95 21.19 -11.36
CA VAL A 38 -48.55 20.33 -10.35
C VAL A 38 -47.48 19.37 -9.79
N ILE A 39 -47.22 19.49 -8.47
CA ILE A 39 -46.33 18.57 -7.76
C ILE A 39 -47.20 17.39 -7.25
N THR A 40 -46.97 16.20 -7.80
CA THR A 40 -47.74 15.00 -7.47
C THR A 40 -47.16 14.25 -6.25
N ARG A 41 -45.85 14.38 -6.04
CA ARG A 41 -45.14 13.72 -4.93
C ARG A 41 -43.84 14.49 -4.63
N LEU A 42 -43.66 14.83 -3.36
CA LEU A 42 -42.43 15.42 -2.84
C LEU A 42 -42.03 14.63 -1.60
N GLU A 43 -40.87 13.96 -1.68
CA GLU A 43 -40.41 13.11 -0.59
C GLU A 43 -38.97 13.49 -0.21
N GLU A 44 -38.74 13.59 1.08
CA GLU A 44 -37.39 13.74 1.63
C GLU A 44 -36.60 12.47 1.30
N VAL A 45 -35.54 12.59 0.49
CA VAL A 45 -34.57 11.52 0.31
C VAL A 45 -33.68 11.54 1.55
N ARG A 46 -34.06 10.78 2.57
CA ARG A 46 -33.12 10.45 3.64
C ARG A 46 -31.93 9.80 2.95
N GLU A 47 -30.78 10.47 2.97
CA GLU A 47 -29.53 9.83 2.60
C GLU A 47 -29.49 8.51 3.37
N LYS A 48 -29.65 7.38 2.67
CA LYS A 48 -29.35 6.09 3.28
C LYS A 48 -27.96 6.29 3.87
N LYS A 49 -27.87 6.32 5.21
CA LYS A 49 -26.57 6.17 5.88
C LYS A 49 -25.92 5.03 5.15
N GLU A 50 -24.91 5.33 4.33
CA GLU A 50 -24.12 4.31 3.65
C GLU A 50 -23.79 3.31 4.72
N ASN A 51 -24.33 2.12 4.60
CA ASN A 51 -23.98 1.04 5.48
C ASN A 51 -22.47 0.97 5.47
N ILE A 52 -21.86 1.07 6.65
CA ILE A 52 -20.40 0.97 6.83
C ILE A 52 -19.86 -0.32 6.15
N PHE A 53 -20.73 -1.31 5.93
CA PHE A 53 -20.50 -2.54 5.16
C PHE A 53 -20.61 -2.40 3.63
N SER A 54 -21.13 -1.30 3.09
CA SER A 54 -21.19 -1.07 1.63
C SER A 54 -20.01 -0.23 1.11
N ARG A 55 -19.11 0.24 1.97
CA ARG A 55 -17.79 0.71 1.53
C ARG A 55 -17.07 -0.51 0.95
N PRO A 56 -16.67 -0.49 -0.32
CA PRO A 56 -15.94 -1.60 -0.90
C PRO A 56 -14.66 -1.79 -0.09
N ILE A 57 -14.69 -2.79 0.81
CA ILE A 57 -13.52 -3.16 1.61
C ILE A 57 -12.47 -3.67 0.64
N GLY A 58 -11.45 -2.86 0.39
CA GLY A 58 -10.21 -3.36 -0.19
C GLY A 58 -10.01 -3.27 -1.70
N LEU A 59 -10.66 -2.37 -2.42
CA LEU A 59 -10.27 -2.05 -3.80
C LEU A 59 -8.96 -1.24 -3.82
N LYS A 60 -7.84 -1.90 -3.50
CA LYS A 60 -6.53 -1.35 -3.85
C LYS A 60 -6.23 -1.69 -5.30
N ILE A 61 -6.09 -0.68 -6.13
CA ILE A 61 -5.58 -0.88 -7.50
C ILE A 61 -4.12 -1.35 -7.37
N LYS A 62 -3.77 -2.42 -8.09
CA LYS A 62 -2.40 -2.94 -8.09
C LYS A 62 -1.47 -1.93 -8.77
N GLU A 63 -0.25 -1.80 -8.27
CA GLU A 63 0.74 -0.86 -8.83
C GLU A 63 0.99 -1.09 -10.32
N LYS A 64 0.96 -2.35 -10.78
CA LYS A 64 1.07 -2.69 -12.19
C LYS A 64 -0.09 -2.11 -13.03
N GLU A 65 -1.32 -2.10 -12.49
CA GLU A 65 -2.48 -1.51 -13.16
C GLU A 65 -2.38 0.02 -13.18
N LEU A 66 -1.91 0.63 -12.06
CA LEU A 66 -1.65 2.08 -12.01
C LEU A 66 -0.56 2.49 -13.00
N ALA A 67 0.53 1.73 -13.08
CA ALA A 67 1.59 1.98 -14.06
C ALA A 67 1.06 1.98 -15.49
N LEU A 68 0.22 0.98 -15.84
CA LEU A 68 -0.37 0.89 -17.17
C LEU A 68 -1.30 2.07 -17.47
N ILE A 69 -2.17 2.43 -16.53
CA ILE A 69 -3.09 3.56 -16.66
C ILE A 69 -2.31 4.86 -16.83
N CYS A 70 -1.28 5.09 -16.00
CA CYS A 70 -0.43 6.29 -16.12
C CYS A 70 0.30 6.34 -17.47
N SER A 71 0.79 5.20 -17.98
CA SER A 71 1.41 5.12 -19.31
C SER A 71 0.43 5.48 -20.42
N GLN A 72 -0.80 4.97 -20.35
CA GLN A 72 -1.84 5.29 -21.34
C GLN A 72 -2.20 6.78 -21.32
N PHE A 73 -2.37 7.36 -20.12
CA PHE A 73 -2.59 8.81 -19.97
C PHE A 73 -1.44 9.63 -20.59
N ALA A 74 -0.20 9.28 -20.28
CA ALA A 74 0.96 9.98 -20.80
C ALA A 74 1.00 9.94 -22.33
N ILE A 75 0.80 8.76 -22.95
CA ILE A 75 0.81 8.59 -24.41
C ILE A 75 -0.32 9.38 -25.09
N ILE A 76 -1.53 9.36 -24.53
CA ILE A 76 -2.67 10.02 -25.15
C ILE A 76 -2.56 11.55 -25.01
N LEU A 77 -2.08 12.02 -23.83
CA LEU A 77 -1.84 13.46 -23.60
C LEU A 77 -0.72 13.99 -24.47
N SER A 78 0.36 13.23 -24.73
CA SER A 78 1.43 13.63 -25.64
C SER A 78 0.96 13.79 -27.10
N ALA A 79 -0.15 13.13 -27.48
CA ALA A 79 -0.80 13.33 -28.75
C ALA A 79 -1.67 14.60 -28.83
N GLY A 80 -1.68 15.44 -27.78
CA GLY A 80 -2.42 16.69 -27.71
C GLY A 80 -3.94 16.56 -27.57
N MET A 81 -4.41 15.40 -27.09
CA MET A 81 -5.85 15.15 -26.91
C MET A 81 -6.38 15.87 -25.67
N SER A 82 -7.66 16.23 -25.68
CA SER A 82 -8.32 16.85 -24.52
C SER A 82 -8.35 15.88 -23.32
N ILE A 83 -8.28 16.42 -22.09
CA ILE A 83 -8.27 15.64 -20.87
C ILE A 83 -9.49 14.70 -20.78
N GLN A 84 -10.69 15.20 -21.11
CA GLN A 84 -11.91 14.38 -21.10
C GLN A 84 -11.78 13.18 -22.03
N HIS A 85 -11.40 13.40 -23.28
CA HIS A 85 -11.27 12.33 -24.28
C HIS A 85 -10.17 11.32 -23.90
N CYS A 86 -9.10 11.82 -23.27
CA CYS A 86 -8.04 10.97 -22.72
C CYS A 86 -8.60 10.00 -21.67
N VAL A 87 -9.40 10.47 -20.70
CA VAL A 87 -10.00 9.63 -19.67
C VAL A 87 -10.97 8.61 -20.26
N GLU A 88 -11.79 9.02 -21.24
CA GLU A 88 -12.72 8.13 -21.96
C GLU A 88 -11.98 7.00 -22.68
N MET A 89 -10.89 7.32 -23.38
CA MET A 89 -10.08 6.31 -24.07
C MET A 89 -9.42 5.32 -23.11
N VAL A 90 -8.84 5.81 -22.02
CA VAL A 90 -8.23 4.94 -21.00
C VAL A 90 -9.29 4.07 -20.33
N ALA A 91 -10.49 4.60 -20.07
CA ALA A 91 -11.61 3.83 -19.56
C ALA A 91 -11.99 2.68 -20.50
N ALA A 92 -12.13 2.97 -21.81
CA ALA A 92 -12.49 2.00 -22.84
C ALA A 92 -11.44 0.86 -22.97
N GLN A 93 -10.14 1.17 -22.81
CA GLN A 93 -9.06 0.19 -22.88
C GLN A 93 -8.87 -0.62 -21.59
N THR A 94 -9.45 -0.17 -20.47
CA THR A 94 -9.27 -0.80 -19.17
C THR A 94 -10.07 -2.11 -19.06
N ARG A 95 -9.38 -3.23 -18.83
CA ARG A 95 -10.00 -4.56 -18.70
C ARG A 95 -10.74 -4.76 -17.38
N ASN A 96 -10.23 -4.18 -16.31
CA ASN A 96 -10.80 -4.30 -14.97
C ASN A 96 -12.10 -3.48 -14.89
N ARG A 97 -13.24 -4.16 -14.72
CA ARG A 97 -14.56 -3.54 -14.70
C ARG A 97 -14.69 -2.43 -13.65
N HIS A 98 -14.13 -2.63 -12.48
CA HIS A 98 -14.23 -1.62 -11.39
C HIS A 98 -13.44 -0.36 -11.72
N ILE A 99 -12.22 -0.54 -12.26
CA ILE A 99 -11.39 0.60 -12.67
C ILE A 99 -12.02 1.31 -13.85
N ARG A 100 -12.57 0.58 -14.82
CA ARG A 100 -13.31 1.16 -15.95
C ARG A 100 -14.47 2.03 -15.49
N GLN A 101 -15.35 1.51 -14.62
CA GLN A 101 -16.48 2.26 -14.09
C GLN A 101 -16.05 3.51 -13.30
N MET A 102 -14.94 3.43 -12.60
CA MET A 102 -14.34 4.57 -11.92
C MET A 102 -13.88 5.63 -12.92
N LEU A 103 -13.15 5.22 -13.96
CA LEU A 103 -12.67 6.14 -15.02
C LEU A 103 -13.82 6.75 -15.82
N GLU A 104 -14.89 5.99 -16.11
CA GLU A 104 -16.10 6.51 -16.77
C GLU A 104 -16.73 7.65 -15.94
N LYS A 105 -16.84 7.49 -14.62
CA LYS A 105 -17.33 8.56 -13.74
C LYS A 105 -16.39 9.75 -13.68
N VAL A 106 -15.08 9.51 -13.70
CA VAL A 106 -14.09 10.59 -13.76
C VAL A 106 -14.25 11.35 -15.09
N ALA A 107 -14.47 10.66 -16.21
CA ALA A 107 -14.70 11.30 -17.51
C ALA A 107 -15.97 12.18 -17.51
N GLU A 108 -17.07 11.69 -16.91
CA GLU A 108 -18.32 12.46 -16.76
C GLU A 108 -18.10 13.74 -15.95
N GLU A 109 -17.40 13.66 -14.81
CA GLU A 109 -17.13 14.83 -13.96
C GLU A 109 -16.18 15.81 -14.66
N VAL A 110 -15.13 15.33 -15.33
CA VAL A 110 -14.21 16.18 -16.12
C VAL A 110 -14.97 16.86 -17.25
N GLY A 111 -15.86 16.15 -17.95
CA GLY A 111 -16.75 16.71 -18.98
C GLY A 111 -17.72 17.75 -18.43
N ALA A 112 -18.11 17.66 -17.16
CA ALA A 112 -18.91 18.64 -16.46
C ALA A 112 -18.09 19.87 -15.95
N GLY A 113 -16.78 19.89 -16.18
CA GLY A 113 -15.89 21.01 -15.84
C GLY A 113 -15.20 20.89 -14.48
N TYR A 114 -15.29 19.73 -13.80
CA TYR A 114 -14.49 19.49 -12.60
C TYR A 114 -13.03 19.19 -12.96
N SER A 115 -12.12 19.54 -12.05
CA SER A 115 -10.71 19.19 -12.23
C SER A 115 -10.51 17.67 -12.23
N MET A 116 -9.52 17.19 -13.00
CA MET A 116 -9.20 15.77 -13.09
C MET A 116 -8.80 15.20 -11.71
N ALA A 117 -7.98 15.95 -10.96
CA ALA A 117 -7.58 15.55 -9.62
C ALA A 117 -8.77 15.44 -8.65
N GLN A 118 -9.71 16.39 -8.71
CA GLN A 118 -10.92 16.36 -7.89
C GLN A 118 -11.84 15.21 -8.27
N SER A 119 -12.01 14.95 -9.55
CA SER A 119 -12.81 13.83 -10.06
C SER A 119 -12.25 12.47 -9.62
N PHE A 120 -10.91 12.31 -9.61
CA PHE A 120 -10.28 11.13 -9.03
C PHE A 120 -10.50 11.03 -7.50
N GLU A 121 -10.37 12.13 -6.77
CA GLU A 121 -10.59 12.16 -5.32
C GLU A 121 -12.02 11.78 -4.94
N ASN A 122 -13.01 12.26 -5.69
CA ASN A 122 -14.43 11.96 -5.49
C ASN A 122 -14.77 10.48 -5.76
N ASN A 123 -14.26 9.93 -6.87
CA ASN A 123 -14.66 8.61 -7.36
C ASN A 123 -13.71 7.48 -6.95
N ALA A 124 -12.50 7.81 -6.52
CA ALA A 124 -11.46 6.84 -6.17
C ALA A 124 -10.67 7.23 -4.90
N PRO A 125 -11.31 7.39 -3.74
CA PRO A 125 -10.65 7.79 -2.48
C PRO A 125 -9.62 6.76 -1.99
N TYR A 126 -9.56 5.60 -2.62
CA TYR A 126 -8.57 4.54 -2.37
C TYR A 126 -7.30 4.66 -3.21
N LEU A 127 -7.25 5.59 -4.16
CA LEU A 127 -6.03 5.90 -4.90
C LEU A 127 -4.95 6.43 -3.94
N PRO A 128 -3.67 6.13 -4.20
CA PRO A 128 -2.58 6.70 -3.43
C PRO A 128 -2.61 8.23 -3.49
N LYS A 129 -2.36 8.88 -2.36
CA LYS A 129 -2.27 10.35 -2.31
C LYS A 129 -1.25 10.91 -3.29
N THR A 130 -0.14 10.18 -3.49
CA THR A 130 0.87 10.48 -4.52
C THR A 130 0.24 10.70 -5.88
N PHE A 131 -0.64 9.78 -6.31
CA PHE A 131 -1.31 9.88 -7.59
C PHE A 131 -2.16 11.17 -7.67
N ILE A 132 -3.05 11.36 -6.70
CA ILE A 132 -3.98 12.50 -6.68
C ILE A 132 -3.22 13.85 -6.67
N GLU A 133 -2.22 13.98 -5.77
CA GLU A 133 -1.49 15.25 -5.64
C GLU A 133 -0.57 15.54 -6.83
N THR A 134 0.02 14.50 -7.44
CA THR A 134 0.80 14.67 -8.67
C THR A 134 -0.08 15.09 -9.84
N VAL A 135 -1.27 14.48 -10.01
CA VAL A 135 -2.24 14.89 -11.03
C VAL A 135 -2.71 16.32 -10.76
N ARG A 136 -2.99 16.68 -9.51
CA ARG A 136 -3.39 18.04 -9.13
C ARG A 136 -2.31 19.07 -9.49
N ALA A 137 -1.05 18.75 -9.19
CA ALA A 137 0.09 19.61 -9.53
C ALA A 137 0.23 19.78 -11.05
N GLY A 138 0.19 18.67 -11.80
CA GLY A 138 0.27 18.70 -13.27
C GLY A 138 -0.90 19.43 -13.95
N GLU A 139 -2.10 19.36 -13.37
CA GLU A 139 -3.27 20.10 -13.85
C GLU A 139 -3.12 21.61 -13.63
N GLN A 140 -2.61 22.02 -12.45
CA GLN A 140 -2.39 23.42 -12.13
C GLN A 140 -1.26 24.06 -12.93
N SER A 141 -0.23 23.31 -13.28
CA SER A 141 0.93 23.78 -14.06
C SER A 141 0.77 23.57 -15.57
N GLY A 142 -0.24 22.79 -16.01
CA GLY A 142 -0.40 22.41 -17.41
C GLY A 142 0.56 21.31 -17.88
N THR A 143 1.24 20.61 -16.96
CA THR A 143 2.26 19.58 -17.23
C THR A 143 1.75 18.16 -16.91
N LEU A 144 0.47 17.88 -17.19
CA LEU A 144 -0.16 16.59 -16.91
C LEU A 144 0.57 15.42 -17.59
N GLU A 145 1.04 15.58 -18.82
CA GLU A 145 1.79 14.56 -19.55
C GLU A 145 3.03 14.13 -18.77
N GLU A 146 3.88 15.08 -18.38
CA GLU A 146 5.09 14.79 -17.63
C GLU A 146 4.79 14.15 -16.28
N CYS A 147 3.74 14.61 -15.60
CA CYS A 147 3.28 14.05 -14.33
C CYS A 147 2.86 12.59 -14.48
N PHE A 148 2.11 12.24 -15.54
CA PHE A 148 1.73 10.85 -15.80
C PHE A 148 2.91 9.99 -16.24
N GLN A 149 3.89 10.52 -16.99
CA GLN A 149 5.14 9.81 -17.29
C GLN A 149 5.94 9.49 -16.03
N ARG A 150 6.04 10.43 -15.07
CA ARG A 150 6.70 10.22 -13.76
C ARG A 150 5.96 9.21 -12.91
N LEU A 151 4.63 9.30 -12.83
CA LEU A 151 3.80 8.32 -12.12
C LEU A 151 3.91 6.92 -12.74
N HIS A 152 3.97 6.82 -14.06
CA HIS A 152 4.22 5.55 -14.75
C HIS A 152 5.55 4.95 -14.32
N ARG A 153 6.67 5.70 -14.41
CA ARG A 153 8.00 5.23 -13.99
C ARG A 153 8.02 4.78 -12.54
N TYR A 154 7.41 5.55 -11.65
CA TYR A 154 7.32 5.24 -10.23
C TYR A 154 6.57 3.93 -9.97
N TYR A 155 5.36 3.78 -10.51
CA TYR A 155 4.55 2.58 -10.27
C TYR A 155 5.08 1.35 -11.00
N ASP A 156 5.67 1.50 -12.18
CA ASP A 156 6.31 0.40 -12.92
C ASP A 156 7.51 -0.15 -12.14
N LYS A 157 8.39 0.73 -11.65
CA LYS A 157 9.53 0.35 -10.81
C LYS A 157 9.09 -0.33 -9.52
N SER A 158 8.09 0.22 -8.85
CA SER A 158 7.52 -0.38 -7.64
C SER A 158 6.91 -1.76 -7.92
N ALA A 159 6.17 -1.92 -9.01
CA ALA A 159 5.58 -3.19 -9.43
C ALA A 159 6.67 -4.23 -9.77
N LYS A 160 7.73 -3.83 -10.49
CA LYS A 160 8.87 -4.69 -10.83
C LYS A 160 9.61 -5.15 -9.57
N THR A 161 9.88 -4.25 -8.63
CA THR A 161 10.52 -4.59 -7.35
C THR A 161 9.69 -5.60 -6.56
N LYS A 162 8.38 -5.36 -6.45
CA LYS A 162 7.46 -6.31 -5.79
C LYS A 162 7.43 -7.67 -6.49
N ALA A 163 7.37 -7.69 -7.82
CA ALA A 163 7.37 -8.91 -8.60
C ALA A 163 8.67 -9.71 -8.37
N LYS A 164 9.83 -9.02 -8.34
CA LYS A 164 11.13 -9.63 -8.05
C LYS A 164 11.17 -10.26 -6.65
N VAL A 165 10.67 -9.54 -5.64
CA VAL A 165 10.57 -10.07 -4.26
C VAL A 165 9.69 -11.33 -4.22
N VAL A 166 8.50 -11.28 -4.79
CA VAL A 166 7.57 -12.43 -4.82
C VAL A 166 8.18 -13.60 -5.56
N SER A 167 8.76 -13.38 -6.74
CA SER A 167 9.41 -14.42 -7.54
C SER A 167 10.54 -15.11 -6.76
N THR A 168 11.41 -14.34 -6.11
CA THR A 168 12.54 -14.89 -5.34
C THR A 168 12.07 -15.69 -4.12
N LEU A 169 10.94 -15.28 -3.49
CA LEU A 169 10.40 -15.98 -2.32
C LEU A 169 9.54 -17.21 -2.68
N THR A 170 9.16 -17.40 -3.94
CA THR A 170 8.29 -18.51 -4.36
C THR A 170 8.94 -19.88 -4.11
N TYR A 171 10.19 -20.06 -4.49
CA TYR A 171 10.91 -21.32 -4.26
C TYR A 171 11.08 -21.62 -2.77
N PRO A 172 11.61 -20.71 -1.92
CA PRO A 172 11.67 -20.91 -0.48
C PRO A 172 10.32 -21.23 0.16
N ALA A 173 9.27 -20.53 -0.22
CA ALA A 173 7.93 -20.78 0.30
C ALA A 173 7.44 -22.19 -0.03
N MET A 174 7.66 -22.66 -1.28
CA MET A 174 7.28 -24.01 -1.70
C MET A 174 8.05 -25.08 -0.89
N VAL A 175 9.36 -24.89 -0.71
CA VAL A 175 10.20 -25.80 0.06
C VAL A 175 9.75 -25.86 1.53
N ILE A 176 9.45 -24.73 2.15
CA ILE A 176 8.93 -24.68 3.53
C ILE A 176 7.59 -25.42 3.65
N VAL A 177 6.68 -25.21 2.69
CA VAL A 177 5.37 -25.90 2.69
C VAL A 177 5.57 -27.42 2.61
N VAL A 178 6.44 -27.91 1.71
CA VAL A 178 6.74 -29.34 1.61
C VAL A 178 7.35 -29.87 2.92
N ALA A 179 8.32 -29.15 3.50
CA ALA A 179 8.93 -29.52 4.76
C ALA A 179 7.92 -29.61 5.91
N ILE A 180 6.99 -28.65 6.01
CA ILE A 180 5.92 -28.68 7.02
C ILE A 180 5.01 -29.90 6.80
N VAL A 181 4.62 -30.20 5.56
CA VAL A 181 3.79 -31.38 5.27
C VAL A 181 4.49 -32.67 5.67
N VAL A 182 5.76 -32.84 5.31
CA VAL A 182 6.57 -34.01 5.71
C VAL A 182 6.70 -34.11 7.23
N PHE A 183 6.96 -32.98 7.88
CA PHE A 183 7.05 -32.91 9.35
C PHE A 183 5.73 -33.34 10.03
N ILE A 184 4.58 -32.87 9.53
CA ILE A 184 3.26 -33.26 10.03
C ILE A 184 3.03 -34.76 9.85
N ILE A 185 3.36 -35.32 8.67
CA ILE A 185 3.21 -36.75 8.39
C ILE A 185 4.04 -37.59 9.37
N ILE A 186 5.30 -37.22 9.60
CA ILE A 186 6.19 -37.94 10.51
C ILE A 186 5.65 -37.88 11.94
N ILE A 187 5.22 -36.71 12.41
CA ILE A 187 4.65 -36.54 13.74
C ILE A 187 3.33 -37.31 13.91
N ALA A 188 2.45 -37.25 12.91
CA ALA A 188 1.12 -37.83 13.01
C ALA A 188 1.10 -39.35 12.81
N VAL A 189 2.07 -39.92 12.06
CA VAL A 189 2.06 -41.33 11.67
C VAL A 189 3.25 -42.10 12.26
N ALA A 190 4.49 -41.62 12.05
CA ALA A 190 5.67 -42.38 12.42
C ALA A 190 5.93 -42.35 13.92
N VAL A 191 5.75 -41.20 14.56
CA VAL A 191 6.05 -41.06 15.99
C VAL A 191 5.07 -41.89 16.89
N PRO A 192 3.73 -41.90 16.68
CA PRO A 192 2.82 -42.78 17.39
C PRO A 192 3.14 -44.28 17.18
N ALA A 193 3.40 -44.67 15.92
CA ALA A 193 3.76 -46.07 15.61
C ALA A 193 5.00 -46.54 16.38
N PHE A 194 6.00 -45.70 16.56
CA PHE A 194 7.16 -46.04 17.43
C PHE A 194 6.78 -46.13 18.90
N ASN A 195 5.92 -45.21 19.38
CA ASN A 195 5.48 -45.21 20.76
C ASN A 195 4.78 -46.54 21.12
N ASP A 196 3.94 -47.06 20.25
CA ASP A 196 3.23 -48.32 20.44
C ASP A 196 4.20 -49.52 20.50
N VAL A 197 5.19 -49.59 19.58
CA VAL A 197 6.20 -50.64 19.55
C VAL A 197 7.09 -50.63 20.81
N PHE A 198 7.53 -49.44 21.27
CA PHE A 198 8.35 -49.34 22.48
C PHE A 198 7.56 -49.64 23.75
N ALA A 199 6.27 -49.33 23.80
CA ALA A 199 5.37 -49.66 24.90
C ALA A 199 5.18 -51.19 25.01
N GLU A 200 5.08 -51.92 23.88
CA GLU A 200 5.02 -53.39 23.87
C GLU A 200 6.30 -54.08 24.33
N MET A 201 7.47 -53.44 24.12
CA MET A 201 8.80 -53.98 24.52
C MET A 201 9.27 -53.56 25.90
N ASP A 202 8.48 -52.82 26.68
CA ASP A 202 8.81 -52.25 27.99
C ASP A 202 10.17 -51.51 28.03
N THR A 203 10.55 -50.92 26.89
CA THR A 203 11.82 -50.19 26.74
C THR A 203 11.59 -48.68 26.64
N GLN A 204 12.54 -47.91 27.20
CA GLN A 204 12.41 -46.45 27.22
C GLN A 204 12.76 -45.85 25.84
N LEU A 205 11.93 -44.95 25.35
CA LEU A 205 12.18 -44.18 24.12
C LEU A 205 13.46 -43.34 24.23
N PRO A 206 14.27 -43.27 23.16
CA PRO A 206 15.42 -42.38 23.09
C PRO A 206 15.09 -40.92 23.38
N GLY A 207 16.03 -40.18 24.00
CA GLY A 207 15.78 -38.80 24.43
C GLY A 207 15.30 -37.85 23.34
N ILE A 208 15.82 -37.98 22.12
CA ILE A 208 15.41 -37.17 20.97
C ILE A 208 13.95 -37.45 20.57
N THR A 209 13.56 -38.71 20.53
CA THR A 209 12.17 -39.10 20.21
C THR A 209 11.20 -38.61 21.28
N ARG A 210 11.62 -38.63 22.58
CA ARG A 210 10.82 -38.09 23.70
C ARG A 210 10.64 -36.55 23.58
N VAL A 211 11.69 -35.83 23.16
CA VAL A 211 11.57 -34.38 22.91
C VAL A 211 10.64 -34.11 21.74
N LEU A 212 10.70 -34.90 20.66
CA LEU A 212 9.79 -34.78 19.52
C LEU A 212 8.34 -35.10 19.86
N LEU A 213 8.09 -36.11 20.70
CA LEU A 213 6.76 -36.38 21.25
C LEU A 213 6.25 -35.19 22.07
N ALA A 214 7.06 -34.62 22.94
CA ALA A 214 6.67 -33.45 23.74
C ALA A 214 6.37 -32.22 22.83
N ILE A 215 7.13 -32.04 21.75
CA ILE A 215 6.87 -31.02 20.74
C ILE A 215 5.55 -31.32 20.00
N SER A 216 5.32 -32.58 19.61
CA SER A 216 4.08 -33.01 18.97
C SER A 216 2.87 -32.74 19.87
N ASP A 217 2.91 -33.17 21.11
CA ASP A 217 1.83 -32.97 22.09
C ASP A 217 1.56 -31.51 22.35
N PHE A 218 2.63 -30.68 22.36
CA PHE A 218 2.50 -29.24 22.45
C PHE A 218 1.76 -28.65 21.22
N PHE A 219 2.17 -29.03 20.00
CA PHE A 219 1.51 -28.53 18.79
C PHE A 219 0.08 -29.06 18.64
N VAL A 220 -0.19 -30.33 18.98
CA VAL A 220 -1.53 -30.91 18.89
C VAL A 220 -2.45 -30.38 20.00
N GLY A 221 -1.93 -30.21 21.20
CA GLY A 221 -2.73 -29.73 22.34
C GLY A 221 -2.90 -28.22 22.38
N TRP A 222 -1.89 -27.44 21.94
CA TRP A 222 -1.81 -25.99 22.16
C TRP A 222 -1.81 -25.17 20.89
N TRP A 223 -2.12 -25.75 19.72
CA TRP A 223 -2.17 -25.04 18.45
C TRP A 223 -3.13 -23.84 18.47
N TRP A 224 -4.26 -23.96 19.18
CA TRP A 224 -5.23 -22.90 19.38
C TRP A 224 -4.65 -21.71 20.16
N LEU A 225 -3.74 -21.98 21.12
CA LEU A 225 -3.04 -20.94 21.87
C LEU A 225 -2.10 -20.14 20.96
N LEU A 226 -1.39 -20.81 20.04
CA LEU A 226 -0.55 -20.15 19.05
C LEU A 226 -1.39 -19.26 18.14
N LEU A 227 -2.57 -19.72 17.69
CA LEU A 227 -3.51 -18.90 16.94
C LEU A 227 -4.03 -17.71 17.76
N LEU A 228 -4.32 -17.90 19.03
CA LEU A 228 -4.78 -16.85 19.92
C LEU A 228 -3.70 -15.80 20.17
N ILE A 229 -2.45 -16.22 20.37
CA ILE A 229 -1.29 -15.32 20.47
C ILE A 229 -1.09 -14.56 19.15
N ALA A 230 -1.12 -15.24 18.01
CA ALA A 230 -0.99 -14.60 16.70
C ALA A 230 -2.12 -13.59 16.43
N ALA A 231 -3.36 -13.94 16.78
CA ALA A 231 -4.51 -13.04 16.69
C ALA A 231 -4.37 -11.84 17.65
N GLY A 232 -3.94 -12.09 18.90
CA GLY A 232 -3.67 -11.04 19.89
C GLY A 232 -2.60 -10.06 19.44
N LEU A 233 -1.48 -10.57 18.92
CA LEU A 233 -0.40 -9.75 18.34
C LEU A 233 -0.89 -8.98 17.11
N GLY A 234 -1.70 -9.59 16.25
CA GLY A 234 -2.32 -8.94 15.09
C GLY A 234 -3.26 -7.80 15.50
N ILE A 235 -4.11 -8.03 16.50
CA ILE A 235 -5.00 -7.01 17.05
C ILE A 235 -4.20 -5.89 17.72
N ALA A 236 -3.21 -6.22 18.54
CA ALA A 236 -2.34 -5.24 19.19
C ALA A 236 -1.60 -4.37 18.14
N TYR A 237 -1.09 -4.97 17.08
CA TYR A 237 -0.49 -4.25 15.96
C TYR A 237 -1.48 -3.34 15.22
N MET A 238 -2.73 -3.83 14.96
CA MET A 238 -3.78 -3.01 14.36
C MET A 238 -4.17 -1.83 15.25
N VAL A 239 -4.32 -2.05 16.55
CA VAL A 239 -4.65 -0.99 17.52
C VAL A 239 -3.51 0.01 17.62
N ALA A 240 -2.27 -0.46 17.70
CA ALA A 240 -1.09 0.40 17.69
C ALA A 240 -1.02 1.26 16.40
N ARG A 241 -1.33 0.68 15.23
CA ARG A 241 -1.40 1.44 13.96
C ARG A 241 -2.52 2.48 13.91
N ARG A 242 -3.60 2.31 14.67
CA ARG A 242 -4.70 3.30 14.74
C ARG A 242 -4.36 4.47 15.67
N SER A 243 -3.55 4.28 16.70
CA SER A 243 -3.10 5.33 17.61
C SER A 243 -2.01 6.19 16.97
N ILE A 244 -2.08 7.51 17.12
CA ILE A 244 -1.05 8.46 16.64
C ILE A 244 0.33 8.14 17.27
N ARG A 245 0.35 7.85 18.58
CA ARG A 245 1.59 7.48 19.29
C ARG A 245 2.15 6.16 18.78
N GLY A 246 1.31 5.15 18.59
CA GLY A 246 1.72 3.85 18.05
C GLY A 246 2.23 3.93 16.62
N ARG A 247 1.56 4.70 15.75
CA ARG A 247 2.03 4.95 14.36
C ARG A 247 3.41 5.60 14.34
N LYS A 248 3.63 6.62 15.18
CA LYS A 248 4.93 7.30 15.30
C LYS A 248 6.00 6.32 15.80
N ALA A 249 5.72 5.54 16.85
CA ALA A 249 6.67 4.58 17.41
C ALA A 249 7.05 3.48 16.42
N ILE A 250 6.07 2.87 15.74
CA ILE A 250 6.31 1.83 14.72
C ILE A 250 7.10 2.40 13.54
N ALA A 251 6.75 3.60 13.06
CA ALA A 251 7.44 4.23 11.94
C ALA A 251 8.88 4.64 12.32
N ALA A 252 9.11 5.16 13.52
CA ALA A 252 10.46 5.48 14.00
C ALA A 252 11.31 4.21 14.18
N TRP A 253 10.74 3.15 14.78
CA TRP A 253 11.43 1.88 14.93
C TRP A 253 11.82 1.28 13.56
N SER A 254 10.95 1.40 12.56
CA SER A 254 11.24 0.91 11.20
C SER A 254 12.38 1.65 10.52
N LEU A 255 12.64 2.92 10.87
CA LEU A 255 13.74 3.71 10.30
C LEU A 255 15.08 3.54 11.04
N THR A 256 15.06 3.16 12.34
CA THR A 256 16.27 3.21 13.17
C THR A 256 16.75 1.86 13.65
N LYS A 257 15.85 0.95 14.05
CA LYS A 257 16.19 -0.28 14.79
C LYS A 257 15.66 -1.58 14.13
N ALA A 258 14.73 -1.50 13.20
CA ALA A 258 14.20 -2.69 12.55
C ALA A 258 15.28 -3.41 11.72
N PRO A 259 15.23 -4.74 11.56
CA PRO A 259 16.18 -5.47 10.70
C PRO A 259 16.27 -4.92 9.28
N LEU A 260 15.20 -4.29 8.80
CA LEU A 260 15.08 -3.67 7.48
C LEU A 260 15.14 -2.14 7.53
N HIS A 261 15.67 -1.53 8.62
CA HIS A 261 15.71 -0.07 8.78
C HIS A 261 16.38 0.65 7.60
N ARG A 262 17.50 0.10 7.09
CA ARG A 262 18.21 0.66 5.94
C ARG A 262 17.32 0.71 4.69
N LEU A 263 16.58 -0.37 4.42
CA LEU A 263 15.65 -0.43 3.29
C LEU A 263 14.51 0.60 3.42
N HIS A 264 13.96 0.74 4.62
CA HIS A 264 12.90 1.73 4.88
C HIS A 264 13.40 3.17 4.75
N SER A 265 14.62 3.46 5.23
CA SER A 265 15.26 4.77 5.12
C SER A 265 15.55 5.12 3.66
N LEU A 266 16.16 4.22 2.90
CA LEU A 266 16.45 4.41 1.47
C LEU A 266 15.17 4.60 0.66
N SER A 267 14.13 3.80 0.92
CA SER A 267 12.84 3.92 0.24
C SER A 267 12.13 5.24 0.55
N ALA A 268 12.20 5.73 1.80
CA ALA A 268 11.64 7.03 2.18
C ALA A 268 12.40 8.18 1.51
N ALA A 269 13.74 8.07 1.42
CA ALA A 269 14.59 9.04 0.73
C ALA A 269 14.30 9.09 -0.78
N ALA A 270 14.14 7.94 -1.43
CA ALA A 270 13.74 7.87 -2.84
C ALA A 270 12.36 8.51 -3.07
N GLN A 271 11.36 8.20 -2.23
CA GLN A 271 10.04 8.81 -2.31
C GLN A 271 10.09 10.33 -2.13
N PHE A 272 10.90 10.82 -1.19
CA PHE A 272 11.10 12.25 -0.97
C PHE A 272 11.71 12.91 -2.22
N ALA A 273 12.81 12.37 -2.73
CA ALA A 273 13.53 12.94 -3.86
C ALA A 273 12.65 13.00 -5.12
N HIS A 274 11.99 11.90 -5.49
CA HIS A 274 11.11 11.87 -6.65
C HIS A 274 9.87 12.76 -6.50
N SER A 275 9.27 12.80 -5.31
CA SER A 275 8.10 13.66 -5.08
C SER A 275 8.49 15.14 -5.15
N MET A 276 9.60 15.53 -4.52
CA MET A 276 10.10 16.90 -4.60
C MET A 276 10.48 17.29 -6.03
N ALA A 277 11.25 16.45 -6.73
CA ALA A 277 11.61 16.70 -8.13
C ALA A 277 10.36 16.91 -9.00
N THR A 278 9.35 16.03 -8.85
CA THR A 278 8.09 16.12 -9.61
C THR A 278 7.36 17.43 -9.31
N MET A 279 7.24 17.82 -8.04
CA MET A 279 6.52 19.04 -7.65
C MET A 279 7.26 20.31 -8.11
N LEU A 280 8.58 20.33 -8.02
CA LEU A 280 9.40 21.48 -8.45
C LEU A 280 9.37 21.63 -9.97
N THR A 281 9.52 20.54 -10.73
CA THR A 281 9.38 20.56 -12.21
C THR A 281 7.98 21.01 -12.64
N ALA A 282 6.95 20.69 -11.85
CA ALA A 282 5.60 21.21 -12.07
C ALA A 282 5.44 22.70 -11.68
N GLY A 283 6.53 23.40 -11.30
CA GLY A 283 6.52 24.84 -10.99
C GLY A 283 5.98 25.18 -9.60
N LEU A 284 5.81 24.20 -8.70
CA LEU A 284 5.35 24.48 -7.35
C LEU A 284 6.48 25.13 -6.53
N PRO A 285 6.19 26.19 -5.75
CA PRO A 285 7.18 26.76 -4.83
C PRO A 285 7.58 25.75 -3.76
N VAL A 286 8.85 25.80 -3.34
CA VAL A 286 9.47 24.85 -2.40
C VAL A 286 8.63 24.54 -1.15
N PRO A 287 8.04 25.51 -0.43
CA PRO A 287 7.23 25.20 0.74
C PRO A 287 5.98 24.35 0.40
N LYS A 288 5.37 24.58 -0.76
CA LYS A 288 4.23 23.82 -1.23
C LYS A 288 4.63 22.43 -1.69
N ALA A 289 5.76 22.30 -2.38
CA ALA A 289 6.35 21.02 -2.78
C ALA A 289 6.66 20.14 -1.54
N LEU A 290 7.24 20.71 -0.48
CA LEU A 290 7.48 20.03 0.79
C LEU A 290 6.17 19.58 1.48
N ASP A 291 5.13 20.40 1.43
CA ASP A 291 3.80 20.05 1.98
C ASP A 291 3.21 18.83 1.29
N VAL A 292 3.17 18.85 -0.03
CA VAL A 292 2.66 17.71 -0.83
C VAL A 292 3.52 16.47 -0.61
N THR A 293 4.84 16.61 -0.66
CA THR A 293 5.79 15.51 -0.43
C THR A 293 5.59 14.88 0.94
N GLY A 294 5.43 15.66 1.99
CA GLY A 294 5.16 15.15 3.35
C GLY A 294 3.86 14.34 3.44
N ASN A 295 2.85 14.68 2.64
CA ASN A 295 1.58 13.93 2.60
C ASN A 295 1.67 12.61 1.80
N VAL A 296 2.64 12.50 0.91
CA VAL A 296 2.86 11.36 0.00
C VAL A 296 3.73 10.28 0.63
N ILE A 297 4.69 10.64 1.48
CA ILE A 297 5.65 9.71 2.06
C ILE A 297 4.95 8.66 2.93
N SER A 298 5.25 7.39 2.64
CA SER A 298 4.60 6.25 3.29
C SER A 298 4.96 6.12 4.77
N ASN A 299 6.21 6.46 5.14
CA ASN A 299 6.66 6.40 6.53
C ASN A 299 6.20 7.64 7.30
N TYR A 300 5.38 7.43 8.34
CA TYR A 300 4.78 8.51 9.11
C TYR A 300 5.80 9.40 9.83
N THR A 301 6.90 8.83 10.35
CA THR A 301 7.93 9.61 11.04
C THR A 301 8.74 10.44 10.06
N PHE A 302 9.09 9.88 8.91
CA PHE A 302 9.76 10.63 7.84
C PHE A 302 8.86 11.73 7.27
N ALA A 303 7.57 11.46 7.11
CA ALA A 303 6.58 12.47 6.71
C ALA A 303 6.51 13.66 7.68
N LEU A 304 6.51 13.38 9.00
CA LEU A 304 6.58 14.43 10.03
C LEU A 304 7.88 15.22 9.96
N ALA A 305 9.00 14.54 9.70
CA ALA A 305 10.31 15.20 9.52
C ALA A 305 10.27 16.18 8.32
N VAL A 306 9.65 15.80 7.21
CA VAL A 306 9.47 16.69 6.05
C VAL A 306 8.59 17.91 6.39
N GLN A 307 7.53 17.71 7.18
CA GLN A 307 6.69 18.82 7.65
C GLN A 307 7.46 19.77 8.59
N GLU A 308 8.39 19.24 9.40
CA GLU A 308 9.29 20.07 10.22
C GLU A 308 10.25 20.86 9.35
N VAL A 309 10.85 20.25 8.31
CA VAL A 309 11.67 20.94 7.30
C VAL A 309 10.88 22.08 6.66
N LYS A 310 9.65 21.82 6.21
CA LYS A 310 8.76 22.84 5.64
C LYS A 310 8.64 24.06 6.55
N GLN A 311 8.33 23.86 7.84
CA GLN A 311 8.17 24.96 8.79
C GLN A 311 9.45 25.78 8.98
N LYS A 312 10.63 25.16 8.90
CA LYS A 312 11.92 25.86 8.98
C LYS A 312 12.20 26.65 7.69
N VAL A 313 11.86 26.07 6.54
CA VAL A 313 12.01 26.75 5.23
C VAL A 313 11.07 27.95 5.10
N GLU A 314 9.83 27.86 5.58
CA GLU A 314 8.90 28.98 5.64
C GLU A 314 9.41 30.14 6.52
N ARG A 315 10.34 29.85 7.45
CA ARG A 315 11.03 30.85 8.28
C ARG A 315 12.35 31.35 7.66
N GLY A 316 12.63 31.01 6.40
CA GLY A 316 13.78 31.48 5.64
C GLY A 316 15.06 30.67 5.81
N ARG A 317 15.01 29.44 6.39
CA ARG A 317 16.16 28.54 6.40
C ARG A 317 16.27 27.77 5.08
N THR A 318 17.47 27.31 4.75
CA THR A 318 17.68 26.42 3.62
C THR A 318 17.09 25.02 3.89
N ILE A 319 16.76 24.29 2.84
CA ILE A 319 16.23 22.92 2.97
C ILE A 319 17.30 22.03 3.58
N SER A 320 18.52 22.09 3.05
CA SER A 320 19.67 21.27 3.48
C SER A 320 20.04 21.50 4.95
N GLU A 321 20.10 22.76 5.42
CA GLU A 321 20.32 23.07 6.83
C GLU A 321 19.21 22.51 7.71
N SER A 322 17.96 22.64 7.28
CA SER A 322 16.79 22.15 8.01
C SER A 322 16.76 20.62 8.10
N MET A 323 17.16 19.92 7.04
CA MET A 323 17.27 18.46 6.98
C MET A 323 18.43 17.94 7.83
N GLY A 324 19.58 18.62 7.82
CA GLY A 324 20.78 18.22 8.57
C GLY A 324 20.60 18.17 10.09
N GLN A 325 19.57 18.82 10.62
CA GLN A 325 19.21 18.80 12.03
C GLN A 325 18.31 17.61 12.43
N ILE A 326 17.92 16.76 11.47
CA ILE A 326 16.96 15.68 11.68
C ILE A 326 17.61 14.35 11.31
N GLU A 327 17.72 13.44 12.25
CA GLU A 327 18.42 12.16 12.14
C GLU A 327 17.85 11.21 11.07
N TYR A 328 16.58 11.40 10.68
CA TYR A 328 15.90 10.46 9.77
C TYR A 328 16.29 10.61 8.30
N PHE A 329 16.90 11.73 7.92
CA PHE A 329 17.36 11.93 6.55
C PHE A 329 18.74 11.29 6.34
N PRO A 330 18.92 10.45 5.29
CA PRO A 330 20.24 9.99 4.90
C PRO A 330 21.18 11.18 4.61
N LYS A 331 22.41 11.11 5.11
CA LYS A 331 23.39 12.19 4.96
C LYS A 331 23.61 12.59 3.49
N MET A 332 23.70 11.60 2.61
CA MET A 332 23.83 11.82 1.16
C MET A 332 22.68 12.65 0.58
N LEU A 333 21.42 12.38 1.04
CA LEU A 333 20.27 13.16 0.60
C LEU A 333 20.41 14.63 0.98
N THR A 334 20.79 14.89 2.23
CA THR A 334 20.95 16.26 2.75
C THR A 334 22.08 17.00 2.03
N GLU A 335 23.20 16.35 1.77
CA GLU A 335 24.33 16.92 1.05
C GLU A 335 23.98 17.28 -0.39
N MET A 336 23.31 16.35 -1.10
CA MET A 336 22.90 16.58 -2.48
C MET A 336 21.81 17.65 -2.62
N VAL A 337 20.87 17.72 -1.69
CA VAL A 337 19.91 18.84 -1.60
C VAL A 337 20.66 20.17 -1.42
N GLY A 338 21.70 20.21 -0.59
CA GLY A 338 22.54 21.40 -0.42
C GLY A 338 23.26 21.82 -1.70
N VAL A 339 23.77 20.86 -2.47
CA VAL A 339 24.37 21.11 -3.79
C VAL A 339 23.33 21.72 -4.74
N GLY A 340 22.14 21.11 -4.82
CA GLY A 340 21.05 21.62 -5.68
C GLY A 340 20.56 23.02 -5.28
N GLU A 341 20.50 23.33 -3.96
CA GLU A 341 20.15 24.66 -3.48
C GLU A 341 21.22 25.71 -3.85
N GLN A 342 22.49 25.38 -3.74
CA GLN A 342 23.59 26.30 -4.08
C GLN A 342 23.74 26.54 -5.57
N SER A 343 23.53 25.50 -6.39
CA SER A 343 23.62 25.60 -7.85
C SER A 343 22.35 26.14 -8.50
N GLY A 344 21.23 26.22 -7.77
CA GLY A 344 19.93 26.57 -8.32
C GLY A 344 19.28 25.47 -9.20
N SER A 345 19.85 24.24 -9.19
CA SER A 345 19.39 23.08 -9.97
C SER A 345 18.80 22.00 -9.07
N LEU A 346 17.97 22.40 -8.10
CA LEU A 346 17.41 21.50 -7.09
C LEU A 346 16.57 20.37 -7.70
N GLU A 347 15.83 20.66 -8.77
CA GLU A 347 14.96 19.70 -9.47
C GLU A 347 15.78 18.54 -10.05
N GLU A 348 16.82 18.89 -10.80
CA GLU A 348 17.69 17.96 -11.50
C GLU A 348 18.49 17.10 -10.50
N THR A 349 19.03 17.78 -9.44
CA THR A 349 19.75 17.10 -8.37
C THR A 349 18.88 16.11 -7.60
N LEU A 350 17.61 16.46 -7.34
CA LEU A 350 16.65 15.58 -6.70
C LEU A 350 16.24 14.38 -7.58
N ASP A 351 16.15 14.57 -8.88
CA ASP A 351 15.85 13.46 -9.80
C ASP A 351 17.01 12.45 -9.81
N VAL A 352 18.25 12.93 -9.93
CA VAL A 352 19.45 12.08 -9.89
C VAL A 352 19.61 11.34 -8.58
N ILE A 353 19.43 12.01 -7.44
CA ILE A 353 19.56 11.36 -6.12
C ILE A 353 18.39 10.39 -5.86
N GLY A 354 17.21 10.66 -6.42
CA GLY A 354 16.08 9.76 -6.39
C GLY A 354 16.39 8.44 -7.10
N GLU A 355 16.97 8.49 -8.30
CA GLU A 355 17.41 7.30 -9.04
C GLU A 355 18.51 6.53 -8.28
N TYR A 356 19.45 7.24 -7.65
CA TYR A 356 20.47 6.62 -6.82
C TYR A 356 19.84 5.82 -5.67
N PHE A 357 18.93 6.42 -4.90
CA PHE A 357 18.27 5.72 -3.79
C PHE A 357 17.40 4.55 -4.25
N ASP A 358 16.77 4.66 -5.40
CA ASP A 358 16.04 3.55 -6.00
C ASP A 358 16.96 2.37 -6.31
N ASN A 359 18.13 2.63 -6.88
CA ASN A 359 19.12 1.60 -7.15
C ASN A 359 19.65 0.97 -5.84
N GLU A 360 19.90 1.78 -4.80
CA GLU A 360 20.29 1.29 -3.48
C GLU A 360 19.19 0.42 -2.84
N VAL A 361 17.92 0.76 -3.01
CA VAL A 361 16.78 -0.07 -2.58
C VAL A 361 16.79 -1.41 -3.31
N GLU A 362 17.00 -1.41 -4.62
CA GLU A 362 17.06 -2.64 -5.41
C GLU A 362 18.24 -3.53 -4.99
N VAL A 363 19.44 -2.97 -4.86
CA VAL A 363 20.65 -3.69 -4.44
C VAL A 363 20.49 -4.23 -3.02
N THR A 364 19.99 -3.41 -2.10
CA THR A 364 19.76 -3.82 -0.70
C THR A 364 18.72 -4.95 -0.63
N THR A 365 17.63 -4.85 -1.40
CA THR A 365 16.61 -5.89 -1.49
C THR A 365 17.21 -7.18 -2.04
N ALA A 366 17.98 -7.11 -3.11
CA ALA A 366 18.64 -8.30 -3.70
C ALA A 366 19.58 -8.97 -2.70
N ARG A 367 20.38 -8.20 -1.95
CA ARG A 367 21.28 -8.73 -0.89
C ARG A 367 20.49 -9.42 0.22
N LEU A 368 19.40 -8.81 0.68
CA LEU A 368 18.55 -9.43 1.71
C LEU A 368 17.96 -10.75 1.24
N LEU A 369 17.48 -10.81 0.00
CA LEU A 369 16.93 -12.02 -0.59
C LEU A 369 18.01 -13.11 -0.78
N SER A 370 19.23 -12.75 -1.18
CA SER A 370 20.32 -13.71 -1.34
C SER A 370 20.80 -14.34 -0.03
N VAL A 371 20.66 -13.64 1.10
CA VAL A 371 20.98 -14.19 2.43
C VAL A 371 19.86 -15.10 2.96
N LEU A 372 18.62 -14.88 2.54
CA LEU A 372 17.50 -15.75 2.95
C LEU A 372 17.64 -17.18 2.45
N GLU A 373 18.15 -17.39 1.24
CA GLU A 373 18.29 -18.72 0.63
C GLU A 373 19.20 -19.66 1.47
N PRO A 374 20.45 -19.28 1.86
CA PRO A 374 21.27 -20.08 2.75
C PRO A 374 20.63 -20.33 4.12
N ILE A 375 19.97 -19.31 4.69
CA ILE A 375 19.32 -19.45 6.00
C ILE A 375 18.20 -20.50 5.94
N ILE A 376 17.36 -20.45 4.91
CA ILE A 376 16.28 -21.43 4.72
C ILE A 376 16.82 -22.81 4.46
N THR A 377 17.88 -22.94 3.66
CA THR A 377 18.53 -24.21 3.36
C THR A 377 19.15 -24.84 4.61
N ILE A 378 19.84 -24.06 5.43
CA ILE A 378 20.41 -24.54 6.71
C ILE A 378 19.29 -24.94 7.68
N ALA A 379 18.25 -24.11 7.81
CA ALA A 379 17.11 -24.44 8.67
C ALA A 379 16.43 -25.75 8.23
N LEU A 380 16.25 -25.93 6.92
CA LEU A 380 15.70 -27.16 6.36
C LEU A 380 16.62 -28.37 6.64
N ALA A 381 17.92 -28.23 6.42
CA ALA A 381 18.89 -29.29 6.71
C ALA A 381 18.83 -29.72 8.18
N VAL A 382 18.75 -28.79 9.12
CA VAL A 382 18.58 -29.07 10.55
C VAL A 382 17.28 -29.83 10.82
N ILE A 383 16.17 -29.40 10.23
CA ILE A 383 14.87 -30.10 10.36
C ILE A 383 14.97 -31.54 9.84
N VAL A 384 15.57 -31.74 8.65
CA VAL A 384 15.73 -33.08 8.06
C VAL A 384 16.62 -33.97 8.94
N VAL A 385 17.74 -33.46 9.45
CA VAL A 385 18.64 -34.21 10.35
C VAL A 385 17.89 -34.62 11.62
N VAL A 386 17.14 -33.72 12.23
CA VAL A 386 16.34 -34.01 13.44
C VAL A 386 15.29 -35.09 13.14
N LEU A 387 14.62 -35.01 12.00
CA LEU A 387 13.64 -36.03 11.58
C LEU A 387 14.27 -37.39 11.32
N LEU A 388 15.43 -37.44 10.66
CA LEU A 388 16.18 -38.66 10.44
C LEU A 388 16.60 -39.31 11.76
N LEU A 389 17.14 -38.50 12.68
CA LEU A 389 17.52 -39.01 14.03
C LEU A 389 16.31 -39.51 14.79
N ALA A 390 15.17 -38.87 14.68
CA ALA A 390 13.93 -39.29 15.33
C ALA A 390 13.42 -40.65 14.84
N VAL A 391 13.66 -40.99 13.59
CA VAL A 391 13.26 -42.28 13.00
C VAL A 391 14.33 -43.35 13.20
N TYR A 392 15.61 -43.02 12.94
CA TYR A 392 16.68 -44.03 13.00
C TYR A 392 17.12 -44.40 14.40
N LEU A 393 17.14 -43.46 15.38
CA LEU A 393 17.58 -43.73 16.73
C LEU A 393 16.72 -44.83 17.42
N PRO A 394 15.37 -44.75 17.35
CA PRO A 394 14.52 -45.87 17.85
C PRO A 394 14.83 -47.20 17.18
N LEU A 395 15.01 -47.20 15.85
CA LEU A 395 15.34 -48.45 15.13
C LEU A 395 16.67 -49.06 15.59
N PHE A 396 17.73 -48.25 15.78
CA PHE A 396 19.02 -48.73 16.30
C PHE A 396 18.91 -49.24 17.73
N THR A 397 18.10 -48.65 18.59
CA THR A 397 17.89 -49.17 19.97
C THR A 397 17.12 -50.47 19.98
N LEU A 398 16.19 -50.69 19.05
CA LEU A 398 15.51 -51.97 18.87
C LEU A 398 16.45 -53.07 18.40
N TYR A 399 17.35 -52.80 17.45
CA TYR A 399 18.32 -53.77 16.95
C TYR A 399 19.50 -54.00 17.90
N GLY A 400 19.88 -53.03 18.71
CA GLY A 400 21.00 -53.13 19.67
C GLY A 400 20.60 -53.73 21.05
N GLY A 401 19.33 -53.87 21.31
CA GLY A 401 18.76 -54.50 22.52
C GLY A 401 18.41 -56.00 22.36
N MET A 402 18.58 -56.52 21.12
CA MET A 402 18.60 -57.99 20.85
C MET A 402 20.03 -58.50 20.94
#